data_884756a765ccd3f460511251b18c2a5c
#
_entry.id   884756a765ccd3f460511251b18c2a5c
#
_cell.length_a   1.000
_cell.length_b   1.000
_cell.length_c   1.000
_cell.angle_alpha   90.00
_cell.angle_beta   90.00
_cell.angle_gamma   90.00
#
_symmetry.space_group_name_H-M   'P 1'
#
loop_
_entity.id
_entity.type
_entity.pdbx_description
1 polymer ?
#
loop_
_entity_poly.entity_id
_entity_poly.type
_entity_poly.pdbx_seq_one_letter_code
_entity_poly.pdbx_strand_id
1 'polypeptide(L)'
;MEKPGRNDPCYCGSGKKYKQCHMAADLAADREQRAWADAARDLRLAIFEFADDERFDAEAGVAAAQYWNDLYSADTFTQMSPPEAERFLDWFAFDYTLPDSGDRVVELFRKEKGDSLSTHEVELLDSWAAGAPMGGYELTGYDRQILRLKEVASGEMLDIYEPAGHGAAPLGAIILGRPVAVQGHYEFFSLPAYIPPGEVADLHEKIAAAQAADGSANPAEFMRRHNVLLVHHALEQAKIAGRPPVSRLDPRHARDGMQQRQRHQRVRIKGPSGQTENAPQQVQAHRKAI
;
A
#
# COMPACT_ATOMS: atom_id res chain seq x y z
N MET A 1 -15.48 -21.17 -13.49
CA MET A 1 -15.95 -21.95 -14.67
C MET A 1 -15.53 -21.20 -15.93
N GLU A 2 -14.99 -21.91 -16.92
CA GLU A 2 -14.68 -21.29 -18.21
C GLU A 2 -15.99 -20.91 -18.92
N LYS A 3 -16.08 -19.69 -19.46
CA LYS A 3 -17.30 -19.24 -20.14
C LYS A 3 -17.46 -19.95 -21.47
N PRO A 4 -18.69 -20.37 -21.84
CA PRO A 4 -18.94 -21.01 -23.13
C PRO A 4 -18.61 -20.10 -24.30
N GLY A 5 -18.28 -20.69 -25.46
CA GLY A 5 -18.19 -19.95 -26.70
C GLY A 5 -19.55 -19.33 -27.12
N ARG A 6 -19.52 -18.25 -27.88
CA ARG A 6 -20.72 -17.46 -28.28
C ARG A 6 -21.89 -18.31 -28.78
N ASN A 7 -21.61 -19.41 -29.50
CA ASN A 7 -22.63 -20.28 -30.12
C ASN A 7 -22.87 -21.57 -29.36
N ASP A 8 -22.14 -21.83 -28.27
CA ASP A 8 -22.27 -23.04 -27.48
C ASP A 8 -23.57 -23.01 -26.64
N PRO A 9 -24.03 -24.17 -26.14
CA PRO A 9 -25.14 -24.22 -25.19
C PRO A 9 -24.83 -23.40 -23.95
N CYS A 10 -25.82 -22.67 -23.44
CA CYS A 10 -25.65 -21.86 -22.25
C CYS A 10 -25.43 -22.74 -21.02
N TYR A 11 -24.53 -22.35 -20.13
CA TYR A 11 -24.21 -23.07 -18.88
C TYR A 11 -25.39 -23.21 -17.91
N CYS A 12 -26.46 -22.40 -18.07
CA CYS A 12 -27.65 -22.49 -17.24
C CYS A 12 -28.60 -23.65 -17.60
N GLY A 13 -28.30 -24.45 -18.60
CA GLY A 13 -29.11 -25.60 -19.01
C GLY A 13 -30.41 -25.24 -19.75
N SER A 14 -30.61 -23.97 -20.15
CA SER A 14 -31.85 -23.54 -20.85
C SER A 14 -32.01 -24.08 -22.28
N GLY A 15 -31.01 -24.74 -22.82
CA GLY A 15 -30.96 -25.19 -24.22
C GLY A 15 -30.75 -24.06 -25.25
N LYS A 16 -30.72 -22.82 -24.83
CA LYS A 16 -30.43 -21.67 -25.70
C LYS A 16 -28.91 -21.51 -25.90
N LYS A 17 -28.50 -20.93 -27.04
CA LYS A 17 -27.12 -20.54 -27.26
C LYS A 17 -26.70 -19.46 -26.25
N TYR A 18 -25.43 -19.49 -25.78
CA TYR A 18 -24.91 -18.53 -24.81
C TYR A 18 -25.17 -17.06 -25.20
N LYS A 19 -24.97 -16.71 -26.49
CA LYS A 19 -25.25 -15.34 -27.00
C LYS A 19 -26.70 -14.89 -26.87
N GLN A 20 -27.64 -15.84 -26.78
CA GLN A 20 -29.09 -15.57 -26.68
C GLN A 20 -29.61 -15.70 -25.23
N CYS A 21 -28.71 -15.98 -24.29
CA CYS A 21 -29.04 -16.24 -22.89
C CYS A 21 -28.24 -15.33 -21.97
N HIS A 22 -27.08 -15.77 -21.49
CA HIS A 22 -26.32 -15.07 -20.44
C HIS A 22 -25.21 -14.18 -20.95
N MET A 23 -24.79 -14.26 -22.23
CA MET A 23 -23.63 -13.54 -22.73
C MET A 23 -23.68 -12.00 -22.48
N ALA A 24 -24.87 -11.40 -22.67
CA ALA A 24 -25.00 -9.95 -22.45
C ALA A 24 -24.85 -9.58 -20.97
N ALA A 25 -25.45 -10.37 -20.07
CA ALA A 25 -25.36 -10.18 -18.63
C ALA A 25 -23.93 -10.41 -18.13
N ASP A 26 -23.27 -11.50 -18.59
CA ASP A 26 -21.90 -11.80 -18.21
C ASP A 26 -20.90 -10.74 -18.69
N LEU A 27 -21.10 -10.21 -19.91
CA LEU A 27 -20.30 -9.11 -20.43
C LEU A 27 -20.53 -7.79 -19.67
N ALA A 28 -21.74 -7.55 -19.19
CA ALA A 28 -22.04 -6.40 -18.35
C ALA A 28 -21.38 -6.54 -16.98
N ALA A 29 -21.47 -7.72 -16.36
CA ALA A 29 -20.80 -8.01 -15.10
C ALA A 29 -19.27 -7.89 -15.21
N ASP A 30 -18.67 -8.40 -16.30
CA ASP A 30 -17.21 -8.26 -16.54
C ASP A 30 -16.78 -6.79 -16.71
N ARG A 31 -17.62 -5.97 -17.37
CA ARG A 31 -17.33 -4.53 -17.50
C ARG A 31 -17.39 -3.82 -16.17
N GLU A 32 -18.42 -4.12 -15.39
CA GLU A 32 -18.60 -3.54 -14.06
C GLU A 32 -17.42 -3.91 -13.14
N GLN A 33 -17.04 -5.19 -13.12
CA GLN A 33 -15.87 -5.64 -12.35
C GLN A 33 -14.58 -4.93 -12.76
N ARG A 34 -14.38 -4.70 -14.06
CA ARG A 34 -13.21 -3.94 -14.54
C ARG A 34 -13.28 -2.48 -14.12
N ALA A 35 -14.46 -1.85 -14.19
CA ALA A 35 -14.63 -0.46 -13.78
C ALA A 35 -14.25 -0.25 -12.32
N TRP A 36 -14.65 -1.17 -11.43
CA TRP A 36 -14.23 -1.14 -10.02
C TRP A 36 -12.73 -1.33 -9.84
N ALA A 37 -12.13 -2.29 -10.54
CA ALA A 37 -10.69 -2.52 -10.45
C ALA A 37 -9.87 -1.34 -10.98
N ASP A 38 -10.31 -0.72 -12.09
CA ASP A 38 -9.69 0.48 -12.65
C ASP A 38 -9.84 1.67 -11.69
N ALA A 39 -11.05 1.90 -11.15
CA ALA A 39 -11.29 2.95 -10.16
C ALA A 39 -10.44 2.76 -8.90
N ALA A 40 -10.33 1.54 -8.39
CA ALA A 40 -9.50 1.24 -7.23
C ALA A 40 -8.00 1.51 -7.48
N ARG A 41 -7.50 1.17 -8.67
CA ARG A 41 -6.11 1.45 -9.07
C ARG A 41 -5.88 2.97 -9.19
N ASP A 42 -6.75 3.66 -9.91
CA ASP A 42 -6.59 5.08 -10.21
C ASP A 42 -6.73 5.93 -8.95
N LEU A 43 -7.65 5.56 -8.06
CA LEU A 43 -7.83 6.20 -6.75
C LEU A 43 -6.60 6.02 -5.85
N ARG A 44 -5.97 4.82 -5.80
CA ARG A 44 -4.72 4.62 -5.05
C ARG A 44 -3.62 5.57 -5.52
N LEU A 45 -3.44 5.66 -6.84
CA LEU A 45 -2.44 6.57 -7.43
C LEU A 45 -2.74 8.03 -7.08
N ALA A 46 -4.01 8.46 -7.20
CA ALA A 46 -4.41 9.83 -6.90
C ALA A 46 -4.21 10.19 -5.42
N ILE A 47 -4.47 9.26 -4.48
CA ILE A 47 -4.22 9.47 -3.05
C ILE A 47 -2.72 9.58 -2.78
N PHE A 48 -1.88 8.72 -3.39
CA PHE A 48 -0.43 8.81 -3.23
C PHE A 48 0.15 10.10 -3.80
N GLU A 49 -0.29 10.52 -5.00
CA GLU A 49 0.13 11.79 -5.60
C GLU A 49 -0.28 12.99 -4.73
N PHE A 50 -1.47 12.95 -4.13
CA PHE A 50 -1.93 14.01 -3.25
C PHE A 50 -1.17 14.01 -1.91
N ALA A 51 -0.84 12.87 -1.34
CA ALA A 51 -0.07 12.76 -0.12
C ALA A 51 1.43 13.13 -0.30
N ASP A 52 1.96 13.03 -1.53
CA ASP A 52 3.32 13.42 -1.93
C ASP A 52 3.39 14.88 -2.46
N ASP A 53 2.35 15.70 -2.22
CA ASP A 53 2.31 17.11 -2.61
C ASP A 53 3.25 17.94 -1.72
N GLU A 54 4.01 18.87 -2.31
CA GLU A 54 5.02 19.73 -1.63
C GLU A 54 4.48 20.46 -0.40
N ARG A 55 3.18 20.74 -0.35
CA ARG A 55 2.53 21.39 0.80
C ARG A 55 2.61 20.58 2.09
N PHE A 56 2.83 19.28 1.99
CA PHE A 56 2.96 18.38 3.13
C PHE A 56 4.42 18.05 3.49
N ASP A 57 5.42 18.53 2.73
CA ASP A 57 6.83 18.13 2.89
C ASP A 57 7.35 18.33 4.33
N ALA A 58 7.02 19.45 4.94
CA ALA A 58 7.46 19.73 6.31
C ALA A 58 6.87 18.74 7.32
N GLU A 59 5.57 18.45 7.19
CA GLU A 59 4.86 17.56 8.08
C GLU A 59 5.21 16.09 7.77
N ALA A 60 5.35 15.73 6.50
CA ALA A 60 5.80 14.41 6.07
C ALA A 60 7.19 14.08 6.62
N GLY A 61 8.08 15.05 6.73
CA GLY A 61 9.40 14.87 7.37
C GLY A 61 9.31 14.52 8.85
N VAL A 62 8.42 15.18 9.60
CA VAL A 62 8.14 14.88 11.01
C VAL A 62 7.48 13.52 11.15
N ALA A 63 6.46 13.27 10.34
CA ALA A 63 5.71 12.01 10.33
C ALA A 63 6.63 10.82 9.95
N ALA A 64 7.57 11.00 9.03
CA ALA A 64 8.52 9.98 8.64
C ALA A 64 9.45 9.57 9.79
N ALA A 65 9.93 10.54 10.57
CA ALA A 65 10.73 10.24 11.77
C ALA A 65 9.92 9.41 12.77
N GLN A 66 8.66 9.76 13.01
CA GLN A 66 7.75 8.99 13.86
C GLN A 66 7.50 7.58 13.33
N TYR A 67 7.14 7.43 12.06
CA TYR A 67 6.79 6.14 11.46
C TYR A 67 7.98 5.17 11.43
N TRP A 68 9.15 5.70 11.08
CA TRP A 68 10.37 4.91 10.89
C TRP A 68 11.30 4.91 12.11
N ASN A 69 10.85 5.37 13.27
CA ASN A 69 11.64 5.44 14.50
C ASN A 69 13.04 6.08 14.27
N ASP A 70 13.02 7.29 13.71
CA ASP A 70 14.20 8.10 13.36
C ASP A 70 15.15 7.48 12.32
N LEU A 71 14.76 6.40 11.63
CA LEU A 71 15.52 5.86 10.50
C LEU A 71 15.57 6.88 9.35
N TYR A 72 14.49 7.63 9.15
CA TYR A 72 14.38 8.76 8.24
C TYR A 72 13.99 10.02 9.01
N SER A 73 14.50 11.15 8.55
CA SER A 73 14.22 12.49 9.10
C SER A 73 13.69 13.41 8.00
N ALA A 74 13.38 14.67 8.33
CA ALA A 74 13.00 15.69 7.38
C ALA A 74 14.00 15.85 6.22
N ASP A 75 15.30 15.65 6.49
CA ASP A 75 16.35 15.78 5.46
C ASP A 75 16.55 14.50 4.62
N THR A 76 16.08 13.35 5.09
CA THR A 76 16.38 12.04 4.49
C THR A 76 15.14 11.26 4.03
N PHE A 77 13.93 11.69 4.36
CA PHE A 77 12.70 10.94 4.01
C PHE A 77 12.53 10.73 2.50
N THR A 78 13.05 11.63 1.67
CA THR A 78 13.06 11.48 0.21
C THR A 78 14.02 10.36 -0.29
N GLN A 79 14.83 9.79 0.60
CA GLN A 79 15.75 8.68 0.28
C GLN A 79 15.11 7.30 0.47
N MET A 80 13.85 7.23 0.92
CA MET A 80 13.11 5.98 1.03
C MET A 80 13.08 5.22 -0.29
N SER A 81 13.15 3.89 -0.21
CA SER A 81 12.89 3.04 -1.37
C SER A 81 11.40 3.15 -1.79
N PRO A 82 11.03 2.89 -3.05
CA PRO A 82 9.62 2.95 -3.44
C PRO A 82 8.68 2.15 -2.53
N PRO A 83 8.98 0.89 -2.15
CA PRO A 83 8.11 0.18 -1.21
C PRO A 83 8.06 0.79 0.20
N GLU A 84 9.13 1.46 0.64
CA GLU A 84 9.14 2.21 1.91
C GLU A 84 8.27 3.45 1.82
N ALA A 85 8.43 4.21 0.74
CA ALA A 85 7.65 5.41 0.49
C ALA A 85 6.15 5.08 0.35
N GLU A 86 5.78 4.03 -0.40
CA GLU A 86 4.39 3.61 -0.52
C GLU A 86 3.76 3.25 0.84
N ARG A 87 4.45 2.50 1.70
CA ARG A 87 3.94 2.16 3.04
C ARG A 87 3.86 3.37 3.95
N PHE A 88 4.85 4.26 3.88
CA PHE A 88 4.82 5.50 4.63
C PHE A 88 3.66 6.39 4.17
N LEU A 89 3.49 6.59 2.87
CA LEU A 89 2.41 7.41 2.32
C LEU A 89 1.02 6.83 2.61
N ASP A 90 0.88 5.50 2.61
CA ASP A 90 -0.35 4.83 3.05
C ASP A 90 -0.69 5.21 4.50
N TRP A 91 0.25 5.04 5.43
CA TRP A 91 0.06 5.41 6.82
C TRP A 91 -0.15 6.91 7.01
N PHE A 92 0.63 7.74 6.34
CA PHE A 92 0.55 9.20 6.39
C PHE A 92 -0.80 9.70 5.88
N ALA A 93 -1.33 9.11 4.81
CA ALA A 93 -2.60 9.51 4.25
C ALA A 93 -3.80 9.12 5.13
N PHE A 94 -3.78 7.94 5.75
CA PHE A 94 -4.97 7.38 6.37
C PHE A 94 -4.95 7.33 7.91
N ASP A 95 -3.77 7.30 8.53
CA ASP A 95 -3.67 7.13 10.00
C ASP A 95 -3.04 8.33 10.71
N TYR A 96 -2.16 9.08 10.02
CA TYR A 96 -1.57 10.27 10.58
C TYR A 96 -2.57 11.43 10.59
N THR A 97 -2.65 12.12 11.72
CA THR A 97 -3.48 13.32 11.87
C THR A 97 -2.61 14.55 11.77
N LEU A 98 -2.91 15.43 10.83
CA LEU A 98 -2.19 16.69 10.62
C LEU A 98 -2.41 17.62 11.84
N PRO A 99 -1.36 18.09 12.51
CA PRO A 99 -1.49 18.87 13.75
C PRO A 99 -2.29 20.16 13.58
N ASP A 100 -2.12 20.86 12.45
CA ASP A 100 -2.71 22.17 12.22
C ASP A 100 -4.22 22.11 11.96
N SER A 101 -4.70 21.10 11.22
CA SER A 101 -6.12 20.99 10.85
C SER A 101 -6.90 19.97 11.68
N GLY A 102 -6.22 19.00 12.28
CA GLY A 102 -6.84 17.85 12.90
C GLY A 102 -7.41 16.84 11.90
N ASP A 103 -7.23 17.06 10.60
CA ASP A 103 -7.69 16.16 9.54
C ASP A 103 -6.59 15.15 9.20
N ARG A 104 -6.98 14.01 8.62
CA ARG A 104 -6.09 13.10 7.90
C ARG A 104 -5.97 13.57 6.43
N VAL A 105 -4.87 13.26 5.78
CA VAL A 105 -4.65 13.63 4.37
C VAL A 105 -5.77 13.10 3.46
N VAL A 106 -6.25 11.89 3.70
CA VAL A 106 -7.38 11.28 2.96
C VAL A 106 -8.68 12.09 3.09
N GLU A 107 -8.91 12.73 4.22
CA GLU A 107 -10.09 13.58 4.45
C GLU A 107 -9.96 14.91 3.69
N LEU A 108 -8.75 15.47 3.62
CA LEU A 108 -8.47 16.62 2.77
C LEU A 108 -8.61 16.26 1.28
N PHE A 109 -8.09 15.11 0.88
CA PHE A 109 -8.29 14.60 -0.49
C PHE A 109 -9.78 14.50 -0.84
N ARG A 110 -10.58 13.94 0.06
CA ARG A 110 -12.05 13.86 -0.14
C ARG A 110 -12.70 15.23 -0.29
N LYS A 111 -12.28 16.20 0.53
CA LYS A 111 -12.81 17.57 0.49
C LYS A 111 -12.42 18.30 -0.81
N GLU A 112 -11.17 18.14 -1.27
CA GLU A 112 -10.63 18.94 -2.38
C GLU A 112 -10.83 18.28 -3.76
N LYS A 113 -10.86 16.95 -3.83
CA LYS A 113 -10.92 16.19 -5.09
C LYS A 113 -12.23 15.44 -5.30
N GLY A 114 -13.05 15.30 -4.25
CA GLY A 114 -14.27 14.48 -4.30
C GLY A 114 -15.20 14.75 -5.47
N ASP A 115 -15.38 16.02 -5.86
CA ASP A 115 -16.25 16.40 -6.97
C ASP A 115 -15.70 15.99 -8.35
N SER A 116 -14.41 15.68 -8.46
CA SER A 116 -13.76 15.23 -9.70
C SER A 116 -13.70 13.71 -9.84
N LEU A 117 -14.05 12.97 -8.78
CA LEU A 117 -14.01 11.52 -8.75
C LEU A 117 -15.27 10.91 -9.41
N SER A 118 -15.10 9.74 -10.02
CA SER A 118 -16.22 8.91 -10.47
C SER A 118 -17.03 8.37 -9.29
N THR A 119 -18.24 7.89 -9.54
CA THR A 119 -19.07 7.28 -8.50
C THR A 119 -18.38 6.11 -7.80
N HIS A 120 -17.67 5.25 -8.54
CA HIS A 120 -16.93 4.13 -7.98
C HIS A 120 -15.77 4.60 -7.09
N GLU A 121 -15.02 5.62 -7.50
CA GLU A 121 -13.93 6.18 -6.70
C GLU A 121 -14.43 6.84 -5.42
N VAL A 122 -15.55 7.55 -5.46
CA VAL A 122 -16.17 8.13 -4.26
C VAL A 122 -16.57 7.04 -3.27
N GLU A 123 -17.22 5.97 -3.75
CA GLU A 123 -17.66 4.86 -2.91
C GLU A 123 -16.48 4.11 -2.28
N LEU A 124 -15.41 3.87 -3.06
CA LEU A 124 -14.16 3.29 -2.57
C LEU A 124 -13.50 4.19 -1.54
N LEU A 125 -13.36 5.48 -1.83
CA LEU A 125 -12.72 6.45 -0.94
C LEU A 125 -13.43 6.54 0.41
N ASP A 126 -14.76 6.68 0.40
CA ASP A 126 -15.56 6.76 1.61
C ASP A 126 -15.44 5.46 2.44
N SER A 127 -15.44 4.30 1.77
CA SER A 127 -15.23 2.99 2.39
C SER A 127 -13.82 2.84 2.98
N TRP A 128 -12.78 3.25 2.25
CA TRP A 128 -11.39 3.13 2.68
C TRP A 128 -11.05 4.09 3.82
N ALA A 129 -11.56 5.32 3.77
CA ALA A 129 -11.34 6.32 4.83
C ALA A 129 -11.99 5.92 6.17
N ALA A 130 -13.15 5.23 6.11
CA ALA A 130 -13.84 4.68 7.28
C ALA A 130 -13.31 3.31 7.72
N GLY A 131 -12.50 2.65 6.88
CA GLY A 131 -12.06 1.28 7.07
C GLY A 131 -10.98 1.09 8.13
N ALA A 132 -10.43 -0.13 8.17
CA ALA A 132 -9.40 -0.51 9.11
C ALA A 132 -8.12 0.33 8.93
N PRO A 133 -7.41 0.68 10.03
CA PRO A 133 -6.08 1.28 9.95
C PRO A 133 -5.07 0.28 9.38
N MET A 134 -3.85 0.74 9.09
CA MET A 134 -2.72 -0.16 8.86
C MET A 134 -2.55 -1.05 10.09
N GLY A 135 -2.43 -2.36 9.87
CA GLY A 135 -2.38 -3.36 10.94
C GLY A 135 -1.37 -4.46 10.70
N GLY A 136 -1.30 -5.38 11.66
CA GLY A 136 -0.52 -6.62 11.58
C GLY A 136 -1.45 -7.83 11.51
N TYR A 137 -1.15 -8.75 10.61
CA TYR A 137 -1.99 -9.90 10.31
C TYR A 137 -1.14 -11.17 10.26
N GLU A 138 -1.38 -12.10 11.17
CA GLU A 138 -0.71 -13.41 11.14
C GLU A 138 -1.19 -14.22 9.93
N LEU A 139 -0.26 -14.67 9.10
CA LEU A 139 -0.53 -15.52 7.97
C LEU A 139 -0.79 -16.96 8.44
N THR A 140 -2.06 -17.37 8.43
CA THR A 140 -2.50 -18.68 8.91
C THR A 140 -2.67 -19.72 7.79
N GLY A 141 -2.78 -19.27 6.53
CA GLY A 141 -2.93 -20.17 5.40
C GLY A 141 -3.00 -19.49 4.05
N TYR A 142 -2.95 -20.32 3.01
CA TYR A 142 -3.12 -19.94 1.62
C TYR A 142 -4.27 -20.76 1.00
N ASP A 143 -5.11 -20.08 0.21
CA ASP A 143 -6.11 -20.74 -0.62
C ASP A 143 -6.07 -20.10 -2.03
N ARG A 144 -5.29 -20.67 -2.94
CA ARG A 144 -5.02 -20.12 -4.29
C ARG A 144 -4.44 -18.71 -4.20
N GLN A 145 -5.25 -17.69 -4.55
CA GLN A 145 -4.89 -16.27 -4.54
C GLN A 145 -5.37 -15.54 -3.27
N ILE A 146 -5.85 -16.29 -2.28
CA ILE A 146 -6.35 -15.74 -1.02
C ILE A 146 -5.31 -16.03 0.07
N LEU A 147 -4.96 -15.01 0.83
CA LEU A 147 -4.25 -15.11 2.09
C LEU A 147 -5.27 -15.19 3.21
N ARG A 148 -5.18 -16.22 4.06
CA ARG A 148 -5.97 -16.32 5.29
C ARG A 148 -5.20 -15.71 6.42
N LEU A 149 -5.70 -14.63 6.96
CA LEU A 149 -5.03 -13.80 7.92
C LEU A 149 -5.82 -13.72 9.22
N LYS A 150 -5.08 -13.56 10.33
CA LYS A 150 -5.64 -13.29 11.65
C LYS A 150 -5.06 -11.96 12.15
N GLU A 151 -5.93 -10.99 12.43
CA GLU A 151 -5.52 -9.68 12.94
C GLU A 151 -4.93 -9.82 14.34
N VAL A 152 -3.77 -9.20 14.61
CA VAL A 152 -2.99 -9.44 15.84
C VAL A 152 -3.57 -8.83 17.10
N ALA A 153 -4.36 -7.74 17.01
CA ALA A 153 -4.93 -7.04 18.15
C ALA A 153 -6.33 -7.57 18.51
N SER A 154 -7.17 -7.88 17.51
CA SER A 154 -8.55 -8.35 17.72
C SER A 154 -8.68 -9.87 17.65
N GLY A 155 -7.78 -10.56 16.96
CA GLY A 155 -7.88 -11.98 16.64
C GLY A 155 -8.89 -12.30 15.54
N GLU A 156 -9.47 -11.32 14.88
CA GLU A 156 -10.42 -11.53 13.78
C GLU A 156 -9.76 -12.13 12.55
N MET A 157 -10.50 -13.03 11.87
CA MET A 157 -10.05 -13.67 10.65
C MET A 157 -10.42 -12.82 9.44
N LEU A 158 -9.49 -12.66 8.50
CA LEU A 158 -9.65 -11.90 7.29
C LEU A 158 -9.06 -12.65 6.11
N ASP A 159 -9.81 -12.73 5.02
CA ASP A 159 -9.36 -13.26 3.74
C ASP A 159 -9.01 -12.12 2.79
N ILE A 160 -7.74 -12.07 2.32
CA ILE A 160 -7.26 -11.03 1.40
C ILE A 160 -6.94 -11.65 0.05
N TYR A 161 -7.45 -11.06 -1.00
CA TYR A 161 -7.10 -11.39 -2.38
C TYR A 161 -5.74 -10.77 -2.72
N GLU A 162 -4.72 -11.63 -2.86
CA GLU A 162 -3.34 -11.22 -3.16
C GLU A 162 -2.73 -12.22 -4.14
N PRO A 163 -2.95 -12.04 -5.44
CA PRO A 163 -2.52 -13.01 -6.45
C PRO A 163 -1.00 -13.17 -6.55
N ALA A 164 -0.23 -12.14 -6.17
CA ALA A 164 1.23 -12.21 -6.16
C ALA A 164 1.81 -12.73 -4.83
N GLY A 165 0.99 -12.80 -3.78
CA GLY A 165 1.44 -13.11 -2.42
C GLY A 165 1.54 -14.59 -2.10
N HIS A 166 1.01 -15.49 -2.94
CA HIS A 166 1.00 -16.91 -2.66
C HIS A 166 2.41 -17.48 -2.51
N GLY A 167 2.74 -17.98 -1.31
CA GLY A 167 4.07 -18.51 -0.99
C GLY A 167 5.16 -17.46 -0.81
N ALA A 168 4.83 -16.16 -0.86
CA ALA A 168 5.81 -15.10 -0.70
C ALA A 168 6.30 -14.93 0.74
N ALA A 169 5.46 -15.27 1.73
CA ALA A 169 5.80 -15.26 3.14
C ALA A 169 5.57 -16.65 3.77
N PRO A 170 6.33 -17.05 4.79
CA PRO A 170 6.08 -18.30 5.51
C PRO A 170 4.84 -18.20 6.41
N LEU A 171 4.16 -19.32 6.66
CA LEU A 171 3.07 -19.37 7.64
C LEU A 171 3.56 -18.93 9.04
N GLY A 172 2.74 -18.20 9.76
CA GLY A 172 3.10 -17.60 11.05
C GLY A 172 3.88 -16.27 10.93
N ALA A 173 4.17 -15.79 9.70
CA ALA A 173 4.65 -14.43 9.52
C ALA A 173 3.54 -13.41 9.82
N ILE A 174 3.91 -12.25 10.35
CA ILE A 174 2.98 -11.12 10.49
C ILE A 174 3.07 -10.24 9.25
N ILE A 175 2.00 -10.16 8.49
CA ILE A 175 1.88 -9.27 7.33
C ILE A 175 1.47 -7.88 7.83
N LEU A 176 2.21 -6.86 7.42
CA LEU A 176 1.95 -5.45 7.74
C LEU A 176 1.31 -4.77 6.53
N GLY A 177 0.13 -4.21 6.70
CA GLY A 177 -0.58 -3.53 5.61
C GLY A 177 -1.96 -3.05 6.01
N ARG A 178 -2.61 -2.33 5.11
CA ARG A 178 -3.99 -1.85 5.24
C ARG A 178 -4.89 -2.69 4.34
N PRO A 179 -5.84 -3.46 4.89
CA PRO A 179 -6.87 -4.08 4.07
C PRO A 179 -7.88 -3.03 3.62
N VAL A 180 -8.23 -3.07 2.35
CA VAL A 180 -9.25 -2.22 1.75
C VAL A 180 -10.25 -3.06 0.98
N ALA A 181 -11.53 -2.73 1.10
CA ALA A 181 -12.58 -3.42 0.37
C ALA A 181 -12.62 -2.95 -1.09
N VAL A 182 -12.68 -3.91 -2.03
CA VAL A 182 -12.90 -3.67 -3.45
C VAL A 182 -13.91 -4.70 -3.94
N GLN A 183 -15.12 -4.25 -4.27
CA GLN A 183 -16.20 -5.07 -4.86
C GLN A 183 -16.38 -6.47 -4.21
N GLY A 184 -16.52 -6.51 -2.88
CA GLY A 184 -16.86 -7.75 -2.15
C GLY A 184 -15.69 -8.64 -1.80
N HIS A 185 -14.45 -8.20 -1.99
CA HIS A 185 -13.26 -8.82 -1.45
C HIS A 185 -12.33 -7.76 -0.83
N TYR A 186 -11.34 -8.21 -0.07
CA TYR A 186 -10.30 -7.32 0.46
C TYR A 186 -9.00 -7.48 -0.31
N GLU A 187 -8.30 -6.36 -0.50
CA GLU A 187 -6.94 -6.27 -1.03
C GLU A 187 -6.08 -5.45 -0.07
N PHE A 188 -4.75 -5.49 -0.20
CA PHE A 188 -3.92 -4.49 0.45
C PHE A 188 -3.91 -3.18 -0.34
N PHE A 189 -3.98 -2.05 0.38
CA PHE A 189 -3.93 -0.71 -0.22
C PHE A 189 -2.57 -0.43 -0.86
N SER A 190 -1.49 -0.71 -0.13
CA SER A 190 -0.10 -0.60 -0.58
C SER A 190 0.60 -1.95 -0.55
N LEU A 191 1.84 -2.03 -1.02
CA LEU A 191 2.65 -3.24 -0.94
C LEU A 191 2.89 -3.64 0.53
N PRO A 192 2.36 -4.78 0.98
CA PRO A 192 2.50 -5.19 2.37
C PRO A 192 3.94 -5.58 2.69
N ALA A 193 4.36 -5.43 3.94
CA ALA A 193 5.60 -5.97 4.48
C ALA A 193 5.30 -7.21 5.35
N TYR A 194 6.32 -7.94 5.78
CA TYR A 194 6.12 -9.00 6.75
C TYR A 194 7.25 -9.09 7.78
N ILE A 195 6.90 -9.54 8.97
CA ILE A 195 7.81 -9.92 10.05
C ILE A 195 7.92 -11.45 10.02
N PRO A 196 9.13 -12.03 9.86
CA PRO A 196 9.30 -13.49 9.85
C PRO A 196 8.84 -14.14 11.15
N PRO A 197 8.37 -15.41 11.15
CA PRO A 197 7.89 -16.08 12.35
C PRO A 197 8.89 -16.12 13.50
N GLY A 198 10.20 -16.21 13.20
CA GLY A 198 11.28 -16.18 14.21
C GLY A 198 11.50 -14.82 14.88
N GLU A 199 10.85 -13.77 14.40
CA GLU A 199 10.97 -12.39 14.88
C GLU A 199 9.67 -11.89 15.55
N VAL A 200 8.68 -12.74 15.77
CA VAL A 200 7.35 -12.37 16.30
C VAL A 200 7.27 -12.53 17.83
N ALA A 201 8.23 -13.20 18.47
CA ALA A 201 8.12 -13.75 19.83
C ALA A 201 7.58 -12.75 20.88
N ASP A 202 8.10 -11.53 20.92
CA ASP A 202 7.68 -10.51 21.92
C ASP A 202 6.69 -9.46 21.34
N LEU A 203 6.32 -9.56 20.06
CA LEU A 203 5.39 -8.63 19.45
C LEU A 203 4.00 -8.69 20.10
N HIS A 204 3.49 -9.90 20.34
CA HIS A 204 2.18 -10.06 20.99
C HIS A 204 2.16 -9.51 22.42
N GLU A 205 3.26 -9.66 23.17
CA GLU A 205 3.40 -9.09 24.51
C GLU A 205 3.43 -7.56 24.45
N LYS A 206 4.15 -6.98 23.50
CA LYS A 206 4.20 -5.52 23.27
C LYS A 206 2.83 -4.97 22.92
N ILE A 207 2.07 -5.64 22.02
CA ILE A 207 0.71 -5.26 21.66
C ILE A 207 -0.21 -5.32 22.88
N ALA A 208 -0.19 -6.42 23.62
CA ALA A 208 -1.03 -6.60 24.81
C ALA A 208 -0.72 -5.56 25.89
N ALA A 209 0.56 -5.25 26.12
CA ALA A 209 0.97 -4.21 27.05
C ALA A 209 0.51 -2.81 26.62
N ALA A 210 0.62 -2.49 25.32
CA ALA A 210 0.16 -1.23 24.76
C ALA A 210 -1.38 -1.12 24.85
N GLN A 211 -2.13 -2.19 24.57
CA GLN A 211 -3.59 -2.22 24.72
C GLN A 211 -4.02 -1.98 26.15
N ALA A 212 -3.34 -2.62 27.11
CA ALA A 212 -3.63 -2.44 28.53
C ALA A 212 -3.36 -1.01 28.99
N ALA A 213 -2.33 -0.35 28.47
CA ALA A 213 -1.98 1.04 28.78
C ALA A 213 -2.92 2.04 28.11
N ASP A 214 -3.38 1.77 26.90
CA ASP A 214 -4.27 2.65 26.11
C ASP A 214 -5.70 2.67 26.70
N GLY A 215 -6.16 1.55 27.23
CA GLY A 215 -7.50 1.43 27.84
C GLY A 215 -8.66 1.50 26.83
N SER A 216 -8.41 1.54 25.51
CA SER A 216 -9.44 1.52 24.49
C SER A 216 -10.07 0.14 24.38
N ALA A 217 -11.41 0.11 24.35
CA ALA A 217 -12.17 -1.12 24.11
C ALA A 217 -12.28 -1.48 22.62
N ASN A 218 -11.92 -0.56 21.72
CA ASN A 218 -12.03 -0.73 20.26
C ASN A 218 -10.65 -1.07 19.67
N PRO A 219 -10.43 -2.30 19.17
CA PRO A 219 -9.15 -2.70 18.57
C PRO A 219 -8.72 -1.85 17.37
N ALA A 220 -9.67 -1.40 16.55
CA ALA A 220 -9.36 -0.55 15.39
C ALA A 220 -8.90 0.85 15.79
N GLU A 221 -9.50 1.45 16.83
CA GLU A 221 -9.04 2.72 17.39
C GLU A 221 -7.67 2.58 18.06
N PHE A 222 -7.47 1.52 18.82
CA PHE A 222 -6.16 1.19 19.38
C PHE A 222 -5.12 1.08 18.26
N MET A 223 -5.38 0.27 17.25
CA MET A 223 -4.45 0.07 16.14
C MET A 223 -4.16 1.37 15.40
N ARG A 224 -5.15 2.24 15.16
CA ARG A 224 -4.94 3.54 14.51
C ARG A 224 -3.95 4.43 15.28
N ARG A 225 -3.96 4.39 16.60
CA ARG A 225 -3.03 5.17 17.44
C ARG A 225 -1.65 4.53 17.60
N HIS A 226 -1.58 3.20 17.51
CA HIS A 226 -0.39 2.43 17.90
C HIS A 226 0.22 1.57 16.80
N ASN A 227 -0.27 1.65 15.55
CA ASN A 227 0.21 0.80 14.45
C ASN A 227 1.70 0.97 14.11
N VAL A 228 2.29 2.12 14.39
CA VAL A 228 3.74 2.34 14.26
C VAL A 228 4.56 1.38 15.14
N LEU A 229 4.00 0.85 16.23
CA LEU A 229 4.63 -0.18 17.07
C LEU A 229 5.04 -1.41 16.25
N LEU A 230 4.23 -1.78 15.26
CA LEU A 230 4.53 -2.90 14.36
C LEU A 230 5.79 -2.63 13.51
N VAL A 231 5.89 -1.40 12.98
CA VAL A 231 7.04 -0.97 12.20
C VAL A 231 8.28 -0.86 13.07
N HIS A 232 8.17 -0.26 14.25
CA HIS A 232 9.28 -0.15 15.22
C HIS A 232 9.80 -1.52 15.64
N HIS A 233 8.89 -2.47 15.92
CA HIS A 233 9.28 -3.85 16.20
C HIS A 233 10.04 -4.49 15.03
N ALA A 234 9.55 -4.35 13.81
CA ALA A 234 10.23 -4.88 12.62
C ALA A 234 11.63 -4.29 12.42
N LEU A 235 11.83 -3.00 12.70
CA LEU A 235 13.12 -2.33 12.64
C LEU A 235 14.08 -2.83 13.73
N GLU A 236 13.59 -3.00 14.95
CA GLU A 236 14.36 -3.55 16.07
C GLU A 236 14.85 -4.97 15.76
N GLN A 237 13.96 -5.84 15.30
CA GLN A 237 14.33 -7.21 14.93
C GLN A 237 15.30 -7.27 13.77
N ALA A 238 15.15 -6.40 12.77
CA ALA A 238 16.11 -6.28 11.68
C ALA A 238 17.52 -5.90 12.18
N LYS A 239 17.60 -4.97 13.14
CA LYS A 239 18.86 -4.56 13.78
C LYS A 239 19.50 -5.71 14.55
N ILE A 240 18.71 -6.46 15.34
CA ILE A 240 19.18 -7.63 16.08
C ILE A 240 19.73 -8.70 15.12
N ALA A 241 19.01 -8.95 14.02
CA ALA A 241 19.39 -9.93 13.00
C ALA A 241 20.55 -9.48 12.08
N GLY A 242 21.02 -8.23 12.20
CA GLY A 242 22.08 -7.67 11.36
C GLY A 242 21.70 -7.56 9.87
N ARG A 243 20.42 -7.43 9.56
CA ARG A 243 19.91 -7.28 8.20
C ARG A 243 19.43 -5.85 7.92
N PRO A 244 19.24 -5.47 6.65
CA PRO A 244 18.64 -4.17 6.34
C PRO A 244 17.28 -3.98 7.04
N PRO A 245 16.94 -2.76 7.47
CA PRO A 245 15.78 -2.47 8.31
C PRO A 245 14.44 -2.78 7.66
N VAL A 246 14.38 -2.82 6.34
CA VAL A 246 13.14 -3.16 5.64
C VAL A 246 13.12 -4.63 5.32
N SER A 247 12.14 -5.35 5.86
CA SER A 247 11.88 -6.73 5.49
C SER A 247 11.37 -6.77 4.05
N ARG A 248 12.11 -7.42 3.21
CA ARG A 248 11.80 -7.54 1.79
C ARG A 248 10.66 -8.51 1.61
N LEU A 249 9.59 -8.02 1.04
CA LEU A 249 8.47 -8.87 0.68
C LEU A 249 8.79 -9.80 -0.48
N ASP A 250 9.48 -9.34 -1.49
CA ASP A 250 9.91 -10.19 -2.61
C ASP A 250 11.16 -9.58 -3.26
N PRO A 251 12.27 -10.36 -3.41
CA PRO A 251 13.43 -9.91 -4.15
C PRO A 251 13.15 -9.50 -5.60
N ARG A 252 12.04 -9.97 -6.20
CA ARG A 252 11.60 -9.59 -7.55
C ARG A 252 11.13 -8.14 -7.59
N HIS A 253 10.42 -7.67 -6.57
CA HIS A 253 9.94 -6.29 -6.48
C HIS A 253 11.07 -5.28 -6.19
N ALA A 254 12.16 -5.69 -5.55
CA ALA A 254 13.33 -4.85 -5.37
C ALA A 254 13.99 -4.41 -6.69
N ARG A 255 13.86 -5.20 -7.78
CA ARG A 255 14.37 -4.85 -9.11
C ARG A 255 13.47 -3.87 -9.84
N ASP A 256 12.15 -4.02 -9.71
CA ASP A 256 11.17 -3.14 -10.35
C ASP A 256 11.15 -1.78 -9.68
N GLY A 257 11.31 -1.71 -8.36
CA GLY A 257 11.44 -0.49 -7.60
C GLY A 257 12.65 0.36 -8.00
N MET A 258 13.81 -0.26 -8.33
CA MET A 258 14.96 0.48 -8.87
C MET A 258 14.68 1.12 -10.23
N GLN A 259 13.90 0.47 -11.09
CA GLN A 259 13.54 1.01 -12.40
C GLN A 259 12.52 2.14 -12.29
N GLN A 260 11.59 2.08 -11.34
CA GLN A 260 10.64 3.15 -11.06
C GLN A 260 11.31 4.39 -10.45
N ARG A 261 12.28 4.26 -9.52
CA ARG A 261 13.08 5.38 -9.03
C ARG A 261 13.74 6.17 -10.16
N GLN A 262 14.32 5.48 -11.16
CA GLN A 262 14.95 6.14 -12.30
C GLN A 262 13.93 6.89 -13.17
N ARG A 263 12.66 6.45 -13.20
CA ARG A 263 11.57 7.16 -13.91
C ARG A 263 11.09 8.38 -13.12
N HIS A 264 10.87 8.28 -11.82
CA HIS A 264 10.44 9.41 -10.98
C HIS A 264 11.51 10.50 -10.83
N GLN A 265 12.79 10.13 -10.66
CA GLN A 265 13.89 11.09 -10.69
C GLN A 265 14.00 11.82 -12.04
N ARG A 266 13.69 11.15 -13.17
CA ARG A 266 13.65 11.80 -14.49
C ARG A 266 12.45 12.74 -14.67
N VAL A 267 11.35 12.53 -13.95
CA VAL A 267 10.18 13.41 -13.98
C VAL A 267 10.43 14.66 -13.11
N ARG A 268 11.01 14.50 -11.92
CA ARG A 268 11.39 15.64 -11.05
C ARG A 268 12.47 16.58 -11.65
N ILE A 269 13.35 16.07 -12.55
CA ILE A 269 14.38 16.88 -13.22
C ILE A 269 13.81 17.69 -14.40
N LYS A 270 12.60 17.42 -14.87
CA LYS A 270 11.91 18.24 -15.86
C LYS A 270 11.00 19.24 -15.15
N GLY A 271 11.61 20.31 -14.60
CA GLY A 271 10.88 21.47 -14.15
C GLY A 271 10.07 22.13 -15.28
N PRO A 272 9.08 22.99 -14.96
CA PRO A 272 8.11 23.55 -15.91
C PRO A 272 8.68 24.62 -16.88
N SER A 273 9.98 24.78 -17.00
CA SER A 273 10.59 25.70 -17.94
C SER A 273 11.53 24.96 -18.88
N GLY A 274 11.07 24.80 -20.13
CA GLY A 274 11.84 24.24 -21.25
C GLY A 274 13.03 25.12 -21.64
N GLN A 275 14.07 25.16 -20.84
CA GLN A 275 15.37 25.69 -21.21
C GLN A 275 16.41 24.60 -21.01
N THR A 276 16.88 24.08 -22.15
CA THR A 276 18.05 23.22 -22.23
C THR A 276 19.30 24.05 -21.92
N GLU A 277 19.83 23.95 -20.70
CA GLU A 277 21.20 24.37 -20.44
C GLU A 277 22.16 23.31 -20.98
N ASN A 278 22.98 23.73 -21.96
CA ASN A 278 24.05 22.95 -22.53
C ASN A 278 25.10 22.61 -21.47
N ALA A 279 25.41 21.35 -21.33
CA ALA A 279 26.53 20.88 -20.54
C ALA A 279 27.87 21.48 -21.04
N PRO A 280 28.79 21.88 -20.13
CA PRO A 280 30.08 22.39 -20.55
C PRO A 280 30.92 21.29 -21.15
N GLN A 281 31.51 21.61 -22.31
CA GLN A 281 32.47 20.77 -23.03
C GLN A 281 33.70 20.48 -22.15
N GLN A 282 34.06 19.21 -22.10
CA GLN A 282 35.34 18.78 -21.53
C GLN A 282 36.51 19.40 -22.29
N VAL A 283 37.30 20.21 -21.61
CA VAL A 283 38.59 20.68 -22.10
C VAL A 283 39.62 19.55 -21.97
N GLN A 284 40.02 18.99 -23.11
CA GLN A 284 41.17 18.09 -23.19
C GLN A 284 42.45 18.90 -22.97
N ALA A 285 43.12 18.65 -21.86
CA ALA A 285 44.49 19.14 -21.64
C ALA A 285 45.52 18.26 -22.39
N HIS A 286 46.07 18.79 -23.43
CA HIS A 286 47.27 18.24 -24.08
C HIS A 286 48.47 18.44 -23.14
N ARG A 287 49.07 17.33 -22.69
CA ARG A 287 50.49 17.31 -22.23
C ARG A 287 51.38 17.45 -23.48
N LYS A 288 52.27 18.45 -23.48
CA LYS A 288 53.56 18.42 -24.15
C LYS A 288 54.68 18.76 -23.18
N ALA A 289 55.68 17.90 -23.27
CA ALA A 289 56.91 17.98 -22.55
C ALA A 289 57.74 19.22 -22.90
N ILE A 290 58.42 19.76 -21.98
CA ILE A 290 59.90 19.93 -21.91
C ILE A 290 60.21 20.14 -20.43
#